data_de7dba97606eba95832d0d7f3d434546
#
_entry.id   de7dba97606eba95832d0d7f3d434546
#
_cell.length_a   1.000
_cell.length_b   1.000
_cell.length_c   1.000
_cell.angle_alpha   90.00
_cell.angle_beta   90.00
_cell.angle_gamma   90.00
#
_symmetry.space_group_name_H-M   'P 1'
#
loop_
_entity.id
_entity.type
_entity.pdbx_description
1 polymer ?
#
loop_
_entity_poly.entity_id
_entity_poly.type
_entity_poly.pdbx_seq_one_letter_code
_entity_poly.pdbx_strand_id
1 'polypeptide(L)'
;MVKVENISKTFESRRKKVVAVDSLSFSAEPKSIFGLLGPNGAGKTTTLRIISTLLKPDRGKTSVMGFDSVVQPTEVRKRIGFLTSDMKLSGNLTPKELLRFYGELNHMRDTDISKRTKELSEYLDMNDFLDKRIGKLSTGMKQKAAIAVSLIHDPEVIIFDEPTNGLDILTARTVTDFLKDYRNQGKTIIISTHIMTVAKKLCNRVGIIFKGRLVEDDTLEGLYEKFGEDNLEDVFFKIADREGVIELV
;
A
#
# COMPACT_ATOMS: atom_id res chain seq x y z
N MET A 1 7.73 11.72 4.78
CA MET A 1 7.01 12.28 3.61
C MET A 1 7.39 11.52 2.35
N VAL A 2 6.40 11.20 1.53
CA VAL A 2 6.58 10.66 0.18
C VAL A 2 6.10 11.71 -0.82
N LYS A 3 6.88 11.96 -1.87
CA LYS A 3 6.49 12.87 -2.97
C LYS A 3 6.52 12.12 -4.29
N VAL A 4 5.50 12.38 -5.09
CA VAL A 4 5.35 11.86 -6.46
C VAL A 4 5.14 13.06 -7.37
N GLU A 5 5.99 13.23 -8.38
CA GLU A 5 6.03 14.43 -9.22
C GLU A 5 6.01 14.04 -10.70
N ASN A 6 4.86 14.25 -11.35
CA ASN A 6 4.60 14.06 -12.77
C ASN A 6 5.07 12.72 -13.34
N ILE A 7 4.88 11.64 -12.57
CA ILE A 7 5.31 10.31 -13.03
C ILE A 7 4.42 9.82 -14.17
N SER A 8 5.07 9.19 -15.16
CA SER A 8 4.38 8.50 -16.25
C SER A 8 5.01 7.12 -16.45
N LYS A 9 4.18 6.14 -16.81
CA LYS A 9 4.61 4.78 -17.14
C LYS A 9 3.76 4.18 -18.23
N THR A 10 4.41 3.72 -19.27
CA THR A 10 3.81 3.02 -20.40
C THR A 10 4.39 1.62 -20.49
N PHE A 11 3.53 0.64 -20.69
CA PHE A 11 3.92 -0.73 -21.02
C PHE A 11 3.68 -0.97 -22.50
N GLU A 12 4.71 -1.48 -23.17
CA GLU A 12 4.65 -1.82 -24.58
C GLU A 12 4.77 -3.34 -24.76
N SER A 13 3.85 -3.92 -25.49
CA SER A 13 3.93 -5.28 -25.98
C SER A 13 3.86 -5.26 -27.50
N ARG A 14 4.22 -6.38 -28.17
CA ARG A 14 4.22 -6.48 -29.64
C ARG A 14 2.90 -6.01 -30.31
N ARG A 15 1.79 -5.97 -29.60
CA ARG A 15 0.45 -5.68 -30.12
C ARG A 15 -0.27 -4.51 -29.47
N LYS A 16 0.24 -4.00 -28.33
CA LYS A 16 -0.49 -2.99 -27.57
C LYS A 16 0.44 -2.10 -26.75
N LYS A 17 0.16 -0.81 -26.80
CA LYS A 17 0.75 0.20 -25.91
C LYS A 17 -0.29 0.60 -24.88
N VAL A 18 0.03 0.49 -23.57
CA VAL A 18 -0.86 0.81 -22.47
C VAL A 18 -0.18 1.85 -21.60
N VAL A 19 -0.75 3.03 -21.52
CA VAL A 19 -0.35 4.07 -20.57
C VAL A 19 -0.97 3.70 -19.22
N ALA A 20 -0.16 3.19 -18.31
CA ALA A 20 -0.62 2.74 -17.00
C ALA A 20 -0.63 3.87 -15.96
N VAL A 21 0.24 4.87 -16.12
CA VAL A 21 0.29 6.10 -15.30
C VAL A 21 0.63 7.25 -16.23
N ASP A 22 -0.11 8.37 -16.11
CA ASP A 22 0.02 9.54 -16.95
C ASP A 22 0.09 10.82 -16.10
N SER A 23 1.30 11.38 -15.99
CA SER A 23 1.59 12.67 -15.32
C SER A 23 1.03 12.78 -13.90
N LEU A 24 1.08 11.69 -13.12
CA LEU A 24 0.51 11.59 -11.80
C LEU A 24 1.39 12.28 -10.75
N SER A 25 0.78 13.11 -9.91
CA SER A 25 1.47 13.83 -8.82
C SER A 25 0.63 13.83 -7.55
N PHE A 26 1.25 13.53 -6.41
CA PHE A 26 0.67 13.69 -5.06
C PHE A 26 1.76 13.68 -3.99
N SER A 27 1.38 14.01 -2.76
CA SER A 27 2.23 13.83 -1.58
C SER A 27 1.51 13.08 -0.46
N ALA A 28 2.26 12.21 0.23
CA ALA A 28 1.82 11.61 1.49
C ALA A 28 2.64 12.20 2.65
N GLU A 29 1.93 12.88 3.54
CA GLU A 29 2.55 13.59 4.66
C GLU A 29 2.98 12.62 5.78
N PRO A 30 3.93 13.02 6.63
CA PRO A 30 4.27 12.26 7.83
C PRO A 30 3.06 12.06 8.74
N LYS A 31 3.00 10.93 9.44
CA LYS A 31 1.93 10.60 10.39
C LYS A 31 0.52 10.60 9.76
N SER A 32 0.43 10.26 8.48
CA SER A 32 -0.84 10.19 7.76
C SER A 32 -1.01 8.88 7.02
N ILE A 33 -2.26 8.57 6.69
CA ILE A 33 -2.62 7.49 5.77
C ILE A 33 -3.18 8.14 4.51
N PHE A 34 -2.46 7.98 3.40
CA PHE A 34 -2.89 8.39 2.08
C PHE A 34 -3.49 7.18 1.34
N GLY A 35 -4.73 7.32 0.88
CA GLY A 35 -5.43 6.30 0.11
C GLY A 35 -5.36 6.58 -1.39
N LEU A 36 -4.82 5.66 -2.18
CA LEU A 36 -4.91 5.72 -3.64
C LEU A 36 -6.12 4.89 -4.10
N LEU A 37 -7.20 5.58 -4.45
CA LEU A 37 -8.51 5.02 -4.72
C LEU A 37 -8.80 4.96 -6.22
N GLY A 38 -9.43 3.89 -6.69
CA GLY A 38 -9.80 3.75 -8.10
C GLY A 38 -10.12 2.32 -8.50
N PRO A 39 -10.71 2.12 -9.69
CA PRO A 39 -11.06 0.79 -10.17
C PRO A 39 -9.82 -0.05 -10.49
N ASN A 40 -10.04 -1.34 -10.75
CA ASN A 40 -8.99 -2.22 -11.22
C ASN A 40 -8.45 -1.74 -12.58
N GLY A 41 -7.11 -1.77 -12.73
CA GLY A 41 -6.46 -1.26 -13.94
C GLY A 41 -6.28 0.26 -13.99
N ALA A 42 -6.72 1.03 -12.99
CA ALA A 42 -6.56 2.49 -12.96
C ALA A 42 -5.11 2.98 -12.84
N GLY A 43 -4.15 2.10 -12.50
CA GLY A 43 -2.73 2.47 -12.35
C GLY A 43 -2.21 2.47 -10.91
N LYS A 44 -3.05 2.13 -9.90
CA LYS A 44 -2.68 2.12 -8.47
C LYS A 44 -1.43 1.29 -8.19
N THR A 45 -1.47 -0.01 -8.50
CA THR A 45 -0.34 -0.94 -8.29
C THR A 45 0.93 -0.47 -9.01
N THR A 46 0.80 0.05 -10.24
CA THR A 46 1.94 0.59 -11.00
C THR A 46 2.57 1.77 -10.28
N THR A 47 1.76 2.69 -9.77
CA THR A 47 2.21 3.84 -8.99
C THR A 47 2.95 3.39 -7.71
N LEU A 48 2.37 2.46 -6.94
CA LEU A 48 3.01 1.94 -5.74
C LEU A 48 4.34 1.21 -6.04
N ARG A 49 4.41 0.46 -7.14
CA ARG A 49 5.66 -0.20 -7.59
C ARG A 49 6.73 0.81 -7.99
N ILE A 50 6.37 1.96 -8.54
CA ILE A 50 7.33 3.03 -8.84
C ILE A 50 7.89 3.64 -7.55
N ILE A 51 7.03 3.99 -6.60
CA ILE A 51 7.45 4.57 -5.32
C ILE A 51 8.36 3.60 -4.56
N SER A 52 8.03 2.30 -4.57
CA SER A 52 8.79 1.25 -3.88
C SER A 52 10.02 0.75 -4.64
N THR A 53 10.46 1.44 -5.69
CA THR A 53 11.67 1.13 -6.49
C THR A 53 11.62 -0.16 -7.31
N LEU A 54 10.48 -0.84 -7.37
CA LEU A 54 10.30 -2.07 -8.16
C LEU A 54 10.10 -1.80 -9.64
N LEU A 55 9.72 -0.58 -9.99
CA LEU A 55 9.50 -0.15 -11.35
C LEU A 55 10.07 1.26 -11.56
N LYS A 56 10.80 1.46 -12.64
CA LYS A 56 11.31 2.78 -13.03
C LYS A 56 10.22 3.53 -13.82
N PRO A 57 9.90 4.78 -13.49
CA PRO A 57 9.02 5.61 -14.30
C PRO A 57 9.70 5.97 -15.63
N ASP A 58 8.92 6.23 -16.67
CA ASP A 58 9.44 6.71 -17.96
C ASP A 58 9.67 8.22 -17.92
N ARG A 59 8.89 8.95 -17.08
CA ARG A 59 9.04 10.38 -16.82
C ARG A 59 8.68 10.68 -15.37
N GLY A 60 9.10 11.85 -14.89
CA GLY A 60 8.86 12.30 -13.53
C GLY A 60 9.79 11.65 -12.52
N LYS A 61 9.54 11.88 -11.26
CA LYS A 61 10.35 11.37 -10.15
C LYS A 61 9.49 11.06 -8.92
N THR A 62 10.00 10.17 -8.08
CA THR A 62 9.43 9.93 -6.75
C THR A 62 10.53 10.00 -5.70
N SER A 63 10.19 10.49 -4.52
CA SER A 63 11.10 10.48 -3.39
C SER A 63 10.41 9.99 -2.11
N VAL A 64 11.15 9.24 -1.31
CA VAL A 64 10.73 8.70 -0.02
C VAL A 64 11.71 9.19 1.03
N MET A 65 11.24 9.92 2.02
CA MET A 65 12.06 10.52 3.07
C MET A 65 13.25 11.34 2.52
N GLY A 66 13.04 12.00 1.37
CA GLY A 66 14.07 12.82 0.68
C GLY A 66 14.98 12.04 -0.28
N PHE A 67 14.90 10.70 -0.33
CA PHE A 67 15.71 9.86 -1.22
C PHE A 67 14.94 9.59 -2.52
N ASP A 68 15.58 9.85 -3.67
CA ASP A 68 15.02 9.58 -4.99
C ASP A 68 14.95 8.07 -5.26
N SER A 69 13.79 7.59 -5.71
CA SER A 69 13.54 6.14 -5.89
C SER A 69 14.33 5.52 -7.05
N VAL A 70 14.80 6.31 -7.99
CA VAL A 70 15.59 5.85 -9.15
C VAL A 70 17.09 5.98 -8.89
N VAL A 71 17.49 7.09 -8.27
CA VAL A 71 18.92 7.41 -8.05
C VAL A 71 19.46 6.73 -6.78
N GLN A 72 18.61 6.63 -5.74
CA GLN A 72 18.98 6.10 -4.42
C GLN A 72 18.06 4.95 -3.97
N PRO A 73 17.81 3.93 -4.81
CA PRO A 73 16.81 2.89 -4.54
C PRO A 73 17.11 2.08 -3.27
N THR A 74 18.38 1.89 -2.93
CA THR A 74 18.76 1.17 -1.71
C THR A 74 18.36 1.93 -0.46
N GLU A 75 18.52 3.26 -0.44
CA GLU A 75 18.12 4.10 0.69
C GLU A 75 16.61 4.16 0.84
N VAL A 76 15.87 4.15 -0.27
CA VAL A 76 14.41 4.03 -0.24
C VAL A 76 13.98 2.68 0.33
N ARG A 77 14.54 1.56 -0.15
CA ARG A 77 14.18 0.21 0.32
C ARG A 77 14.42 -0.02 1.80
N LYS A 78 15.43 0.57 2.38
CA LYS A 78 15.69 0.51 3.83
C LYS A 78 14.57 1.16 4.67
N ARG A 79 13.82 2.10 4.08
CA ARG A 79 12.83 2.93 4.78
C ARG A 79 11.39 2.55 4.50
N ILE A 80 11.17 1.63 3.57
CA ILE A 80 9.81 1.22 3.18
C ILE A 80 9.51 -0.22 3.58
N GLY A 81 8.31 -0.44 4.10
CA GLY A 81 7.66 -1.75 4.14
C GLY A 81 6.70 -1.83 2.95
N PHE A 82 6.93 -2.78 2.05
CA PHE A 82 6.12 -2.91 0.84
C PHE A 82 5.39 -4.24 0.79
N LEU A 83 4.07 -4.19 0.57
CA LEU A 83 3.22 -5.35 0.39
C LEU A 83 2.45 -5.22 -0.93
N THR A 84 2.54 -6.23 -1.79
CA THR A 84 1.72 -6.34 -3.00
C THR A 84 0.57 -7.33 -2.79
N SER A 85 -0.53 -7.11 -3.50
CA SER A 85 -1.68 -8.02 -3.51
C SER A 85 -1.34 -9.42 -4.02
N ASP A 86 -0.27 -9.56 -4.80
CA ASP A 86 0.23 -10.83 -5.37
C ASP A 86 1.47 -11.38 -4.65
N MET A 87 1.82 -10.87 -3.46
CA MET A 87 2.97 -11.34 -2.70
C MET A 87 2.80 -12.80 -2.28
N LYS A 88 3.70 -13.65 -2.79
CA LYS A 88 3.73 -15.08 -2.46
C LYS A 88 4.86 -15.35 -1.47
N LEU A 89 4.49 -15.76 -0.27
CA LEU A 89 5.44 -16.31 0.71
C LEU A 89 5.77 -17.76 0.38
N SER A 90 7.00 -18.19 0.69
CA SER A 90 7.40 -19.59 0.51
C SER A 90 6.54 -20.53 1.36
N GLY A 91 5.80 -21.44 0.71
CA GLY A 91 4.89 -22.37 1.37
C GLY A 91 5.57 -23.36 2.33
N ASN A 92 6.86 -23.59 2.17
CA ASN A 92 7.65 -24.54 2.96
C ASN A 92 8.19 -23.95 4.27
N LEU A 93 8.25 -22.63 4.37
CA LEU A 93 8.74 -21.91 5.57
C LEU A 93 7.59 -21.56 6.51
N THR A 94 7.91 -21.34 7.76
CA THR A 94 7.01 -20.78 8.77
C THR A 94 7.10 -19.24 8.78
N PRO A 95 6.08 -18.52 9.31
CA PRO A 95 6.19 -17.09 9.54
C PRO A 95 7.44 -16.68 10.32
N LYS A 96 7.78 -17.44 11.37
CA LYS A 96 8.97 -17.19 12.19
C LYS A 96 10.28 -17.28 11.40
N GLU A 97 10.42 -18.32 10.57
CA GLU A 97 11.59 -18.49 9.69
C GLU A 97 11.68 -17.34 8.65
N LEU A 98 10.55 -16.91 8.10
CA LEU A 98 10.51 -15.77 7.18
C LEU A 98 10.88 -14.46 7.87
N LEU A 99 10.33 -14.19 9.06
CA LEU A 99 10.68 -13.00 9.83
C LEU A 99 12.17 -12.95 10.17
N ARG A 100 12.75 -14.08 10.57
CA ARG A 100 14.18 -14.20 10.78
C ARG A 100 14.97 -13.92 9.51
N PHE A 101 14.64 -14.59 8.41
CA PHE A 101 15.30 -14.42 7.12
C PHE A 101 15.30 -12.98 6.63
N TYR A 102 14.12 -12.31 6.66
CA TYR A 102 14.02 -10.92 6.23
C TYR A 102 14.66 -9.94 7.22
N GLY A 103 14.69 -10.25 8.51
CA GLY A 103 15.44 -9.51 9.51
C GLY A 103 16.95 -9.56 9.24
N GLU A 104 17.50 -10.75 9.01
CA GLU A 104 18.90 -10.96 8.64
C GLU A 104 19.24 -10.25 7.31
N LEU A 105 18.36 -10.31 6.31
CA LEU A 105 18.53 -9.61 5.05
C LEU A 105 18.60 -8.07 5.21
N ASN A 106 17.92 -7.53 6.21
CA ASN A 106 17.96 -6.13 6.59
C ASN A 106 19.08 -5.82 7.62
N HIS A 107 20.03 -6.74 7.82
CA HIS A 107 21.18 -6.59 8.74
C HIS A 107 20.78 -6.32 10.20
N MET A 108 19.63 -6.84 10.64
CA MET A 108 19.20 -6.74 12.03
C MET A 108 19.97 -7.75 12.91
N ARG A 109 20.18 -7.39 14.18
CA ARG A 109 20.74 -8.32 15.16
C ARG A 109 19.69 -9.35 15.58
N ASP A 110 20.09 -10.56 15.92
CA ASP A 110 19.18 -11.64 16.36
C ASP A 110 18.27 -11.22 17.52
N THR A 111 18.78 -10.42 18.45
CA THR A 111 18.01 -9.85 19.57
C THR A 111 16.88 -8.94 19.09
N ASP A 112 17.16 -8.09 18.09
CA ASP A 112 16.20 -7.15 17.54
C ASP A 112 15.15 -7.89 16.69
N ILE A 113 15.57 -8.90 15.92
CA ILE A 113 14.66 -9.78 15.16
C ILE A 113 13.70 -10.49 16.11
N SER A 114 14.24 -11.08 17.21
CA SER A 114 13.42 -11.80 18.19
C SER A 114 12.41 -10.90 18.87
N LYS A 115 12.85 -9.70 19.30
CA LYS A 115 11.99 -8.69 19.90
C LYS A 115 10.89 -8.25 18.93
N ARG A 116 11.27 -7.91 17.71
CA ARG A 116 10.33 -7.43 16.68
C ARG A 116 9.36 -8.51 16.23
N THR A 117 9.82 -9.76 16.12
CA THR A 117 8.96 -10.91 15.84
C THR A 117 7.87 -11.06 16.89
N LYS A 118 8.22 -10.95 18.18
CA LYS A 118 7.26 -11.00 19.28
C LYS A 118 6.24 -9.87 19.18
N GLU A 119 6.69 -8.63 19.02
CA GLU A 119 5.81 -7.46 18.88
C GLU A 119 4.81 -7.62 17.72
N LEU A 120 5.29 -8.00 16.53
CA LEU A 120 4.46 -8.19 15.35
C LEU A 120 3.50 -9.36 15.49
N SER A 121 3.95 -10.48 16.13
CA SER A 121 3.10 -11.65 16.33
C SER A 121 1.97 -11.41 17.32
N GLU A 122 2.23 -10.66 18.39
CA GLU A 122 1.21 -10.23 19.35
C GLU A 122 0.22 -9.27 18.70
N TYR A 123 0.71 -8.28 17.96
CA TYR A 123 -0.12 -7.26 17.35
C TYR A 123 -1.05 -7.79 16.25
N LEU A 124 -0.54 -8.68 15.41
CA LEU A 124 -1.28 -9.26 14.30
C LEU A 124 -1.98 -10.58 14.68
N ASP A 125 -1.94 -10.95 15.98
CA ASP A 125 -2.56 -12.19 16.45
C ASP A 125 -2.09 -13.41 15.66
N MET A 126 -0.75 -13.65 15.69
CA MET A 126 -0.07 -14.69 14.92
C MET A 126 0.50 -15.82 15.77
N ASN A 127 0.41 -15.73 17.12
CA ASN A 127 1.06 -16.66 18.03
C ASN A 127 0.69 -18.13 17.77
N ASP A 128 -0.58 -18.41 17.45
CA ASP A 128 -1.09 -19.78 17.22
C ASP A 128 -0.55 -20.45 15.94
N PHE A 129 0.02 -19.65 15.01
CA PHE A 129 0.49 -20.17 13.73
C PHE A 129 1.90 -19.75 13.35
N LEU A 130 2.62 -19.08 14.25
CA LEU A 130 3.97 -18.58 14.00
C LEU A 130 4.94 -19.68 13.57
N ASP A 131 4.77 -20.90 14.10
CA ASP A 131 5.58 -22.09 13.80
C ASP A 131 4.90 -23.05 12.79
N LYS A 132 3.75 -22.68 12.18
CA LYS A 132 3.10 -23.47 11.14
C LYS A 132 3.58 -23.06 9.76
N ARG A 133 3.79 -24.02 8.85
CA ARG A 133 4.21 -23.70 7.47
C ARG A 133 3.18 -22.85 6.75
N ILE A 134 3.63 -21.84 6.00
CA ILE A 134 2.79 -20.91 5.22
C ILE A 134 1.79 -21.65 4.31
N GLY A 135 2.21 -22.78 3.70
CA GLY A 135 1.33 -23.59 2.84
C GLY A 135 0.08 -24.12 3.53
N LYS A 136 0.11 -24.25 4.87
CA LYS A 136 -1.01 -24.76 5.69
C LYS A 136 -1.88 -23.63 6.29
N LEU A 137 -1.55 -22.38 6.06
CA LEU A 137 -2.27 -21.22 6.62
C LEU A 137 -3.47 -20.84 5.75
N SER A 138 -4.50 -20.27 6.39
CA SER A 138 -5.62 -19.62 5.70
C SER A 138 -5.16 -18.36 4.96
N THR A 139 -5.99 -17.82 4.08
CA THR A 139 -5.68 -16.58 3.35
C THR A 139 -5.42 -15.41 4.33
N GLY A 140 -6.25 -15.23 5.36
CA GLY A 140 -6.06 -14.19 6.37
C GLY A 140 -4.78 -14.38 7.18
N MET A 141 -4.44 -15.61 7.57
CA MET A 141 -3.17 -15.90 8.26
C MET A 141 -1.96 -15.63 7.38
N LYS A 142 -2.03 -15.97 6.08
CA LYS A 142 -0.96 -15.62 5.11
C LYS A 142 -0.80 -14.13 4.95
N GLN A 143 -1.90 -13.38 4.93
CA GLN A 143 -1.86 -11.92 4.84
C GLN A 143 -1.21 -11.30 6.07
N LYS A 144 -1.60 -11.74 7.28
CA LYS A 144 -0.96 -11.30 8.53
C LYS A 144 0.56 -11.58 8.50
N ALA A 145 0.96 -12.77 8.07
CA ALA A 145 2.38 -13.12 7.92
C ALA A 145 3.11 -12.23 6.89
N ALA A 146 2.48 -11.94 5.75
CA ALA A 146 3.05 -11.07 4.72
C ALA A 146 3.23 -9.63 5.22
N ILE A 147 2.24 -9.10 5.95
CA ILE A 147 2.34 -7.80 6.62
C ILE A 147 3.50 -7.81 7.62
N ALA A 148 3.57 -8.79 8.50
CA ALA A 148 4.65 -8.88 9.50
C ALA A 148 6.05 -8.92 8.85
N VAL A 149 6.21 -9.75 7.81
CA VAL A 149 7.47 -9.85 7.04
C VAL A 149 7.86 -8.51 6.42
N SER A 150 6.91 -7.79 5.82
CA SER A 150 7.18 -6.48 5.20
C SER A 150 7.59 -5.40 6.20
N LEU A 151 7.36 -5.62 7.50
CA LEU A 151 7.55 -4.64 8.57
C LEU A 151 8.60 -5.05 9.61
N ILE A 152 9.30 -6.17 9.42
CA ILE A 152 10.26 -6.68 10.41
C ILE A 152 11.37 -5.66 10.73
N HIS A 153 11.81 -4.89 9.74
CA HIS A 153 12.88 -3.90 9.85
C HIS A 153 12.41 -2.52 10.33
N ASP A 154 11.16 -2.42 10.82
CA ASP A 154 10.55 -1.20 11.37
C ASP A 154 10.60 0.04 10.45
N PRO A 155 10.11 -0.05 9.21
CA PRO A 155 10.21 1.02 8.23
C PRO A 155 9.47 2.30 8.66
N GLU A 156 9.93 3.46 8.15
CA GLU A 156 9.28 4.76 8.38
C GLU A 156 8.06 4.97 7.48
N VAL A 157 8.04 4.30 6.32
CA VAL A 157 6.97 4.41 5.32
C VAL A 157 6.42 3.02 4.99
N ILE A 158 5.11 2.90 5.01
CA ILE A 158 4.39 1.66 4.68
C ILE A 158 3.62 1.87 3.38
N ILE A 159 3.82 0.98 2.42
CA ILE A 159 3.17 1.04 1.10
C ILE A 159 2.49 -0.31 0.85
N PHE A 160 1.16 -0.36 0.98
CA PHE A 160 0.39 -1.58 0.86
C PHE A 160 -0.62 -1.52 -0.28
N ASP A 161 -0.54 -2.50 -1.17
CA ASP A 161 -1.46 -2.66 -2.30
C ASP A 161 -2.60 -3.58 -1.90
N GLU A 162 -3.82 -3.04 -1.80
CA GLU A 162 -5.05 -3.75 -1.44
C GLU A 162 -4.94 -4.60 -0.14
N PRO A 163 -4.51 -4.02 1.01
CA PRO A 163 -4.12 -4.80 2.19
C PRO A 163 -5.24 -5.63 2.82
N THR A 164 -6.49 -5.31 2.55
CA THR A 164 -7.68 -5.99 3.12
C THR A 164 -8.47 -6.79 2.09
N ASN A 165 -8.01 -6.84 0.83
CA ASN A 165 -8.74 -7.53 -0.23
C ASN A 165 -8.79 -9.05 0.02
N GLY A 166 -10.00 -9.61 -0.11
CA GLY A 166 -10.23 -11.06 0.08
C GLY A 166 -10.12 -11.55 1.53
N LEU A 167 -10.08 -10.64 2.52
CA LEU A 167 -10.08 -10.98 3.93
C LEU A 167 -11.49 -11.02 4.50
N ASP A 168 -11.69 -11.89 5.48
CA ASP A 168 -12.88 -11.84 6.33
C ASP A 168 -12.91 -10.56 7.19
N ILE A 169 -14.08 -10.24 7.73
CA ILE A 169 -14.33 -8.98 8.45
C ILE A 169 -13.39 -8.82 9.67
N LEU A 170 -13.12 -9.90 10.40
CA LEU A 170 -12.29 -9.85 11.61
C LEU A 170 -10.82 -9.61 11.25
N THR A 171 -10.31 -10.33 10.27
CA THR A 171 -8.94 -10.15 9.77
C THR A 171 -8.75 -8.76 9.16
N ALA A 172 -9.72 -8.28 8.35
CA ALA A 172 -9.68 -6.93 7.78
C ALA A 172 -9.66 -5.86 8.89
N ARG A 173 -10.43 -6.06 9.97
CA ARG A 173 -10.42 -5.17 11.13
C ARG A 173 -9.05 -5.15 11.81
N THR A 174 -8.46 -6.31 12.09
CA THR A 174 -7.11 -6.40 12.68
C THR A 174 -6.09 -5.61 11.86
N VAL A 175 -6.11 -5.77 10.52
CA VAL A 175 -5.21 -5.05 9.62
C VAL A 175 -5.47 -3.54 9.64
N THR A 176 -6.74 -3.11 9.64
CA THR A 176 -7.07 -1.67 9.67
C THR A 176 -6.69 -1.02 11.00
N ASP A 177 -6.93 -1.68 12.13
CA ASP A 177 -6.56 -1.16 13.44
C ASP A 177 -5.03 -1.09 13.58
N PHE A 178 -4.32 -2.11 13.12
CA PHE A 178 -2.87 -2.12 13.02
C PHE A 178 -2.31 -0.92 12.22
N LEU A 179 -2.85 -0.62 11.05
CA LEU A 179 -2.39 0.53 10.24
C LEU A 179 -2.63 1.87 10.94
N LYS A 180 -3.77 2.02 11.65
CA LYS A 180 -4.04 3.23 12.45
C LYS A 180 -3.02 3.43 13.56
N ASP A 181 -2.67 2.38 14.26
CA ASP A 181 -1.71 2.46 15.35
C ASP A 181 -0.29 2.75 14.85
N TYR A 182 0.09 2.20 13.70
CA TYR A 182 1.36 2.53 13.05
C TYR A 182 1.41 4.00 12.62
N ARG A 183 0.31 4.55 12.08
CA ARG A 183 0.21 6.00 11.84
C ARG A 183 0.39 6.78 13.15
N ASN A 184 -0.25 6.36 14.25
CA ASN A 184 -0.15 7.02 15.55
C ASN A 184 1.27 6.96 16.12
N GLN A 185 2.05 5.92 15.79
CA GLN A 185 3.49 5.82 16.09
C GLN A 185 4.36 6.72 15.21
N GLY A 186 3.78 7.50 14.30
CA GLY A 186 4.48 8.48 13.48
C GLY A 186 4.84 7.99 12.08
N LYS A 187 4.43 6.79 11.68
CA LYS A 187 4.70 6.24 10.34
C LYS A 187 3.87 6.94 9.27
N THR A 188 4.41 7.02 8.05
CA THR A 188 3.67 7.46 6.85
C THR A 188 3.15 6.22 6.14
N ILE A 189 1.88 6.21 5.78
CA ILE A 189 1.25 5.03 5.18
C ILE A 189 0.60 5.42 3.85
N ILE A 190 0.85 4.63 2.81
CA ILE A 190 0.16 4.72 1.54
C ILE A 190 -0.51 3.38 1.29
N ILE A 191 -1.81 3.39 1.06
CA ILE A 191 -2.55 2.20 0.66
C ILE A 191 -3.21 2.42 -0.69
N SER A 192 -3.30 1.38 -1.50
CA SER A 192 -4.28 1.35 -2.58
C SER A 192 -5.53 0.60 -2.12
N THR A 193 -6.67 1.02 -2.61
CA THR A 193 -7.91 0.25 -2.44
C THR A 193 -8.96 0.64 -3.48
N HIS A 194 -9.86 -0.29 -3.77
CA HIS A 194 -11.10 -0.02 -4.50
C HIS A 194 -12.33 -0.09 -3.57
N ILE A 195 -12.09 -0.34 -2.26
CA ILE A 195 -13.14 -0.50 -1.25
C ILE A 195 -13.31 0.82 -0.50
N MET A 196 -14.40 1.55 -0.78
CA MET A 196 -14.66 2.88 -0.24
C MET A 196 -14.76 2.90 1.29
N THR A 197 -15.37 1.86 1.88
CA THR A 197 -15.49 1.74 3.34
C THR A 197 -14.14 1.58 4.03
N VAL A 198 -13.15 0.97 3.38
CA VAL A 198 -11.77 0.88 3.88
C VAL A 198 -11.10 2.24 3.82
N ALA A 199 -11.21 2.94 2.68
CA ALA A 199 -10.67 4.30 2.53
C ALA A 199 -11.25 5.25 3.57
N LYS A 200 -12.58 5.27 3.75
CA LYS A 200 -13.27 6.09 4.76
C LYS A 200 -12.80 5.83 6.19
N LYS A 201 -12.50 4.57 6.53
CA LYS A 201 -12.06 4.19 7.89
C LYS A 201 -10.60 4.52 8.17
N LEU A 202 -9.75 4.49 7.15
CA LEU A 202 -8.29 4.55 7.31
C LEU A 202 -7.68 5.87 6.92
N CYS A 203 -8.13 6.44 5.78
CA CYS A 203 -7.38 7.48 5.12
C CYS A 203 -7.67 8.86 5.72
N ASN A 204 -6.63 9.67 5.85
CA ASN A 204 -6.74 11.09 6.18
C ASN A 204 -6.97 11.93 4.90
N ARG A 205 -6.38 11.45 3.80
CA ARG A 205 -6.43 12.06 2.47
C ARG A 205 -6.53 10.96 1.43
N VAL A 206 -7.27 11.18 0.36
CA VAL A 206 -7.42 10.22 -0.73
C VAL A 206 -7.10 10.86 -2.08
N GLY A 207 -6.37 10.14 -2.91
CA GLY A 207 -6.18 10.44 -4.30
C GLY A 207 -7.03 9.50 -5.16
N ILE A 208 -7.94 10.04 -5.96
CA ILE A 208 -8.80 9.26 -6.84
C ILE A 208 -8.15 9.17 -8.21
N ILE A 209 -7.92 7.94 -8.67
CA ILE A 209 -7.21 7.66 -9.91
C ILE A 209 -8.12 6.96 -10.93
N PHE A 210 -8.15 7.48 -12.15
CA PHE A 210 -8.79 6.88 -13.31
C PHE A 210 -7.87 6.89 -14.53
N LYS A 211 -7.82 5.78 -15.28
CA LYS A 211 -7.03 5.65 -16.52
C LYS A 211 -5.59 6.20 -16.41
N GLY A 212 -4.95 5.96 -15.27
CA GLY A 212 -3.57 6.38 -14.99
C GLY A 212 -3.41 7.82 -14.50
N ARG A 213 -4.47 8.61 -14.39
CA ARG A 213 -4.45 10.01 -13.96
C ARG A 213 -5.04 10.18 -12.58
N LEU A 214 -4.42 11.02 -11.78
CA LEU A 214 -5.00 11.49 -10.52
C LEU A 214 -6.02 12.59 -10.87
N VAL A 215 -7.30 12.32 -10.63
CA VAL A 215 -8.39 13.23 -10.99
C VAL A 215 -8.85 14.08 -9.82
N GLU A 216 -8.68 13.60 -8.60
CA GLU A 216 -8.93 14.33 -7.36
C GLU A 216 -7.90 13.91 -6.29
N ASP A 217 -7.54 14.85 -5.42
CA ASP A 217 -6.65 14.63 -4.29
C ASP A 217 -7.03 15.60 -3.16
N ASP A 218 -7.72 15.09 -2.13
CA ASP A 218 -8.14 15.89 -0.99
C ASP A 218 -8.37 15.05 0.27
N THR A 219 -8.66 15.73 1.39
CA THR A 219 -9.23 15.10 2.58
C THR A 219 -10.64 14.58 2.29
N LEU A 220 -11.13 13.68 3.12
CA LEU A 220 -12.51 13.17 2.95
C LEU A 220 -13.53 14.31 3.08
N GLU A 221 -13.34 15.18 4.07
CA GLU A 221 -14.19 16.34 4.29
C GLU A 221 -14.17 17.29 3.09
N GLY A 222 -12.97 17.59 2.55
CA GLY A 222 -12.82 18.45 1.38
C GLY A 222 -13.52 17.89 0.14
N LEU A 223 -13.47 16.56 -0.06
CA LEU A 223 -14.21 15.90 -1.13
C LEU A 223 -15.72 15.99 -0.92
N TYR A 224 -16.21 15.77 0.31
CA TYR A 224 -17.65 15.87 0.60
C TYR A 224 -18.18 17.28 0.34
N GLU A 225 -17.48 18.30 0.80
CA GLU A 225 -17.84 19.69 0.56
C GLU A 225 -17.82 20.04 -0.93
N LYS A 226 -16.76 19.62 -1.65
CA LYS A 226 -16.56 19.92 -3.07
C LYS A 226 -17.64 19.31 -3.96
N PHE A 227 -18.10 18.10 -3.65
CA PHE A 227 -19.09 17.38 -4.46
C PHE A 227 -20.51 17.46 -3.92
N GLY A 228 -20.72 18.03 -2.73
CA GLY A 228 -22.03 18.13 -2.08
C GLY A 228 -22.60 16.77 -1.71
N GLU A 229 -21.75 15.86 -1.21
CA GLU A 229 -22.12 14.49 -0.86
C GLU A 229 -21.72 14.17 0.58
N ASP A 230 -22.41 13.22 1.21
CA ASP A 230 -22.17 12.80 2.59
C ASP A 230 -21.32 11.52 2.68
N ASN A 231 -21.02 10.89 1.55
CA ASN A 231 -20.26 9.65 1.53
C ASN A 231 -19.33 9.56 0.32
N LEU A 232 -18.27 8.75 0.48
CA LEU A 232 -17.22 8.62 -0.51
C LEU A 232 -17.66 7.85 -1.77
N GLU A 233 -18.68 6.99 -1.67
CA GLU A 233 -19.21 6.23 -2.81
C GLU A 233 -19.87 7.16 -3.82
N ASP A 234 -20.74 8.08 -3.37
CA ASP A 234 -21.41 9.04 -4.23
C ASP A 234 -20.43 10.05 -4.83
N VAL A 235 -19.44 10.51 -4.05
CA VAL A 235 -18.32 11.32 -4.57
C VAL A 235 -17.61 10.58 -5.70
N PHE A 236 -17.27 9.31 -5.49
CA PHE A 236 -16.59 8.50 -6.48
C PHE A 236 -17.40 8.31 -7.76
N PHE A 237 -18.69 8.06 -7.65
CA PHE A 237 -19.57 7.93 -8.82
C PHE A 237 -19.71 9.24 -9.59
N LYS A 238 -19.88 10.38 -8.93
CA LYS A 238 -19.88 11.70 -9.59
C LYS A 238 -18.58 11.97 -10.37
N ILE A 239 -17.45 11.60 -9.79
CA ILE A 239 -16.15 11.74 -10.45
C ILE A 239 -16.06 10.77 -11.64
N ALA A 240 -16.49 9.52 -11.48
CA ALA A 240 -16.48 8.52 -12.53
C ALA A 240 -17.36 8.92 -13.74
N ASP A 241 -18.52 9.51 -13.48
CA ASP A 241 -19.40 10.07 -14.53
C ASP A 241 -18.73 11.24 -15.26
N ARG A 242 -18.12 12.17 -14.51
CA ARG A 242 -17.37 13.30 -15.08
C ARG A 242 -16.22 12.85 -15.99
N GLU A 243 -15.53 11.78 -15.61
CA GLU A 243 -14.40 11.22 -16.37
C GLU A 243 -14.84 10.25 -17.49
N GLY A 244 -16.14 10.05 -17.70
CA GLY A 244 -16.68 9.15 -18.73
C GLY A 244 -16.23 7.70 -18.52
N VAL A 245 -16.17 7.26 -17.25
CA VAL A 245 -15.74 5.90 -16.89
C VAL A 245 -16.96 4.98 -16.73
N ILE A 246 -18.09 5.51 -16.34
CA ILE A 246 -19.36 4.81 -16.28
C ILE A 246 -20.09 5.16 -17.58
N GLU A 247 -20.14 4.24 -18.55
CA GLU A 247 -21.15 4.29 -19.58
C GLU A 247 -22.47 3.91 -18.89
N LEU A 248 -23.41 4.84 -18.86
CA LEU A 248 -24.78 4.57 -18.40
C LEU A 248 -25.31 3.38 -19.21
N VAL A 249 -25.45 2.23 -18.53
CA VAL A 249 -26.16 1.05 -19.07
C VAL A 249 -27.64 1.32 -19.02
#